data_4fe43ec63ae66f6bf5fb7efd50f8341a
#
_entry.id   4fe43ec63ae66f6bf5fb7efd50f8341a
#
_cell.length_a   1.000
_cell.length_b   1.000
_cell.length_c   1.000
_cell.angle_alpha   90.00
_cell.angle_beta   90.00
_cell.angle_gamma   90.00
#
_symmetry.space_group_name_H-M   'P 1'
#
loop_
_entity.id
_entity.type
_entity.pdbx_description
1 polymer ?
#
loop_
_entity_poly.entity_id
_entity_poly.type
_entity_poly.pdbx_seq_one_letter_code
_entity_poly.pdbx_strand_id
1 'polypeptide(L)'
;MEIIRISPRGFGANTYILYKGTQAVVIDPAQERILGELESRGLQATHVLLTHCHFDHVGGVEALQKAGARVHIGADEKPLVGTKADLCDAFGAPRITYSIDETFADNESKTLCGFTVTALHTAGHTAGSVCYLIEDEGKKYLFTGDTLFAGTIGRTDFPTGDMNAMRQSLARLARLEDMPVYAGHEDATTLERERNENPFME
;
A
#
# COMPACT_ATOMS: atom_id res chain seq x y z
N MET A 1 -14.24 4.11 -11.23
CA MET A 1 -13.04 3.31 -10.92
C MET A 1 -13.42 1.86 -10.72
N GLU A 2 -12.64 0.96 -11.27
CA GLU A 2 -12.72 -0.46 -10.97
C GLU A 2 -11.53 -0.86 -10.09
N ILE A 3 -11.73 -1.80 -9.18
CA ILE A 3 -10.72 -2.31 -8.26
C ILE A 3 -10.65 -3.82 -8.40
N ILE A 4 -9.45 -4.35 -8.67
CA ILE A 4 -9.17 -5.78 -8.66
C ILE A 4 -8.20 -6.06 -7.52
N ARG A 5 -8.59 -6.94 -6.60
CA ARG A 5 -7.68 -7.51 -5.60
C ARG A 5 -7.06 -8.78 -6.16
N ILE A 6 -5.75 -8.85 -6.12
CA ILE A 6 -4.98 -10.06 -6.43
C ILE A 6 -4.39 -10.57 -5.12
N SER A 7 -4.95 -11.65 -4.61
CA SER A 7 -4.41 -12.33 -3.42
C SER A 7 -3.09 -13.02 -3.74
N PRO A 8 -2.11 -13.06 -2.81
CA PRO A 8 -0.83 -13.68 -3.06
C PRO A 8 -0.96 -15.20 -3.28
N ARG A 9 -0.03 -15.76 -4.03
CA ARG A 9 0.19 -17.21 -4.09
C ARG A 9 1.32 -17.55 -3.11
N GLY A 10 0.97 -18.13 -1.96
CA GLY A 10 1.91 -18.35 -0.87
C GLY A 10 2.11 -17.09 -0.04
N PHE A 11 3.35 -16.83 0.37
CA PHE A 11 3.67 -15.65 1.17
C PHE A 11 3.65 -14.37 0.33
N GLY A 12 3.08 -13.30 0.85
CA GLY A 12 3.01 -12.00 0.19
C GLY A 12 1.77 -11.20 0.59
N ALA A 13 1.74 -9.94 0.19
CA ALA A 13 0.63 -9.03 0.43
C ALA A 13 -0.44 -9.09 -0.68
N ASN A 14 -1.60 -8.57 -0.39
CA ASN A 14 -2.62 -8.26 -1.39
C ASN A 14 -2.11 -7.15 -2.31
N THR A 15 -2.22 -7.37 -3.61
CA THR A 15 -2.01 -6.34 -4.61
C THR A 15 -3.34 -5.80 -5.09
N TYR A 16 -3.46 -4.48 -5.24
CA TYR A 16 -4.67 -3.86 -5.77
C TYR A 16 -4.38 -3.16 -7.09
N ILE A 17 -5.21 -3.45 -8.11
CA ILE A 17 -5.16 -2.82 -9.43
C ILE A 17 -6.38 -1.91 -9.53
N LEU A 18 -6.16 -0.61 -9.65
CA LEU A 18 -7.19 0.41 -9.82
C LEU A 18 -7.11 0.95 -11.23
N TYR A 19 -8.22 0.94 -11.97
CA TYR A 19 -8.17 1.38 -13.37
C TYR A 19 -9.42 2.09 -13.86
N LYS A 20 -9.22 2.93 -14.89
CA LYS A 20 -10.21 3.48 -15.81
C LYS A 20 -9.70 3.30 -17.23
N GLY A 21 -10.52 2.73 -18.12
CA GLY A 21 -10.07 2.36 -19.47
C GLY A 21 -8.93 1.34 -19.40
N THR A 22 -7.79 1.63 -20.03
CA THR A 22 -6.64 0.71 -20.10
C THR A 22 -5.49 1.05 -19.17
N GLN A 23 -5.52 2.22 -18.51
CA GLN A 23 -4.45 2.67 -17.61
C GLN A 23 -4.75 2.32 -16.16
N ALA A 24 -3.76 1.83 -15.46
CA ALA A 24 -3.91 1.37 -14.09
C ALA A 24 -2.87 1.98 -13.13
N VAL A 25 -3.32 2.17 -11.89
CA VAL A 25 -2.50 2.34 -10.70
C VAL A 25 -2.44 1.00 -9.99
N VAL A 26 -1.25 0.54 -9.62
CA VAL A 26 -1.06 -0.71 -8.87
C VAL A 26 -0.53 -0.38 -7.48
N ILE A 27 -1.21 -0.87 -6.45
CA ILE A 27 -0.80 -0.70 -5.06
C ILE A 27 -0.19 -2.02 -4.57
N ASP A 28 1.01 -1.93 -4.02
CA ASP A 28 1.79 -3.03 -3.45
C ASP A 28 1.85 -4.26 -4.38
N PRO A 29 2.55 -4.17 -5.53
CA PRO A 29 2.72 -5.31 -6.44
C PRO A 29 3.61 -6.38 -5.80
N ALA A 30 3.02 -7.21 -4.97
CA ALA A 30 3.71 -8.20 -4.11
C ALA A 30 4.46 -9.29 -4.89
N GLN A 31 4.08 -9.56 -6.14
CA GLN A 31 4.63 -10.66 -6.93
C GLN A 31 4.83 -10.28 -8.40
N GLU A 32 5.88 -10.80 -9.03
CA GLU A 32 6.22 -10.53 -10.44
C GLU A 32 5.08 -10.85 -11.42
N ARG A 33 4.25 -11.87 -11.12
CA ARG A 33 3.10 -12.26 -11.96
C ARG A 33 2.05 -11.15 -12.16
N ILE A 34 2.09 -10.07 -11.38
CA ILE A 34 1.17 -8.94 -11.53
C ILE A 34 1.24 -8.31 -12.92
N LEU A 35 2.42 -8.29 -13.55
CA LEU A 35 2.56 -7.83 -14.94
C LEU A 35 1.70 -8.69 -15.90
N GLY A 36 1.80 -10.03 -15.82
CA GLY A 36 0.98 -10.93 -16.65
C GLY A 36 -0.52 -10.84 -16.35
N GLU A 37 -0.90 -10.56 -15.10
CA GLU A 37 -2.31 -10.31 -14.74
C GLU A 37 -2.86 -9.04 -15.41
N LEU A 38 -2.07 -7.97 -15.49
CA LEU A 38 -2.44 -6.75 -16.20
C LEU A 38 -2.56 -7.02 -17.71
N GLU A 39 -1.54 -7.63 -18.31
CA GLU A 39 -1.50 -7.93 -19.75
C GLU A 39 -2.69 -8.79 -20.18
N SER A 40 -3.03 -9.81 -19.41
CA SER A 40 -4.18 -10.69 -19.69
C SER A 40 -5.54 -9.96 -19.72
N ARG A 41 -5.59 -8.78 -19.11
CA ARG A 41 -6.78 -7.92 -19.05
C ARG A 41 -6.71 -6.72 -20.02
N GLY A 42 -5.62 -6.60 -20.80
CA GLY A 42 -5.38 -5.44 -21.64
C GLY A 42 -5.13 -4.14 -20.86
N LEU A 43 -4.65 -4.26 -19.60
CA LEU A 43 -4.34 -3.14 -18.74
C LEU A 43 -2.83 -2.84 -18.77
N GLN A 44 -2.49 -1.57 -18.66
CA GLN A 44 -1.11 -1.08 -18.52
C GLN A 44 -0.95 -0.35 -17.20
N ALA A 45 -0.06 -0.82 -16.33
CA ALA A 45 0.34 -0.06 -15.15
C ALA A 45 1.13 1.17 -15.58
N THR A 46 0.65 2.34 -15.21
CA THR A 46 1.36 3.62 -15.41
C THR A 46 1.95 4.13 -14.10
N HIS A 47 1.39 3.71 -12.97
CA HIS A 47 1.84 4.07 -11.63
C HIS A 47 1.83 2.86 -10.69
N VAL A 48 2.85 2.76 -9.87
CA VAL A 48 2.94 1.88 -8.71
C VAL A 48 2.95 2.73 -7.46
N LEU A 49 2.11 2.42 -6.48
CA LEU A 49 2.09 3.03 -5.17
C LEU A 49 2.54 1.99 -4.14
N LEU A 50 3.57 2.30 -3.37
CA LEU A 50 4.05 1.46 -2.29
C LEU A 50 3.60 2.04 -0.95
N THR A 51 2.88 1.25 -0.15
CA THR A 51 2.51 1.66 1.20
C THR A 51 3.73 1.68 2.11
N HIS A 52 4.65 0.74 1.93
CA HIS A 52 5.94 0.65 2.58
C HIS A 52 6.89 -0.27 1.78
N CYS A 53 8.12 -0.46 2.24
CA CYS A 53 9.18 -1.10 1.45
C CYS A 53 9.45 -2.58 1.78
N HIS A 54 8.65 -3.26 2.60
CA HIS A 54 8.88 -4.66 2.93
C HIS A 54 8.81 -5.55 1.69
N PHE A 55 9.66 -6.59 1.69
CA PHE A 55 9.90 -7.45 0.53
C PHE A 55 8.64 -8.10 -0.04
N ASP A 56 7.67 -8.39 0.79
CA ASP A 56 6.42 -9.06 0.43
C ASP A 56 5.37 -8.12 -0.19
N HIS A 57 5.65 -6.81 -0.27
CA HIS A 57 4.86 -5.80 -0.97
C HIS A 57 5.46 -5.37 -2.31
N VAL A 58 6.74 -5.68 -2.57
CA VAL A 58 7.49 -5.08 -3.69
C VAL A 58 7.90 -6.04 -4.80
N GLY A 59 7.61 -7.35 -4.67
CA GLY A 59 8.12 -8.39 -5.56
C GLY A 59 7.87 -8.21 -7.06
N GLY A 60 6.82 -7.47 -7.44
CA GLY A 60 6.48 -7.16 -8.84
C GLY A 60 6.94 -5.77 -9.32
N VAL A 61 7.53 -4.94 -8.46
CA VAL A 61 7.87 -3.54 -8.79
C VAL A 61 8.84 -3.44 -9.95
N GLU A 62 9.91 -4.23 -9.95
CA GLU A 62 10.93 -4.22 -11.01
C GLU A 62 10.33 -4.51 -12.39
N ALA A 63 9.46 -5.52 -12.48
CA ALA A 63 8.81 -5.88 -13.73
C ALA A 63 7.91 -4.76 -14.24
N LEU A 64 7.09 -4.16 -13.36
CA LEU A 64 6.21 -3.05 -13.72
C LEU A 64 6.99 -1.78 -14.09
N GLN A 65 8.08 -1.47 -13.38
CA GLN A 65 8.93 -0.32 -13.70
C GLN A 65 9.64 -0.51 -15.05
N LYS A 66 10.13 -1.70 -15.37
CA LYS A 66 10.68 -2.03 -16.71
C LYS A 66 9.63 -1.91 -17.80
N ALA A 67 8.36 -2.17 -17.51
CA ALA A 67 7.23 -1.99 -18.41
C ALA A 67 6.76 -0.52 -18.53
N GLY A 68 7.41 0.42 -17.83
CA GLY A 68 7.19 1.87 -17.94
C GLY A 68 6.35 2.48 -16.82
N ALA A 69 6.00 1.75 -15.77
CA ALA A 69 5.30 2.30 -14.62
C ALA A 69 6.23 3.18 -13.77
N ARG A 70 5.73 4.31 -13.27
CA ARG A 70 6.41 5.18 -12.30
C ARG A 70 6.14 4.70 -10.88
N VAL A 71 7.18 4.63 -10.05
CA VAL A 71 7.10 4.14 -8.68
C VAL A 71 7.04 5.28 -7.69
N HIS A 72 6.03 5.26 -6.82
CA HIS A 72 5.77 6.24 -5.78
C HIS A 72 5.79 5.58 -4.40
N ILE A 73 6.26 6.32 -3.40
CA ILE A 73 6.30 5.89 -1.99
C ILE A 73 6.17 7.10 -1.06
N GLY A 74 5.89 6.88 0.21
CA GLY A 74 5.95 7.92 1.24
C GLY A 74 7.35 8.55 1.33
N ALA A 75 7.44 9.87 1.54
CA ALA A 75 8.74 10.57 1.61
C ALA A 75 9.62 10.01 2.73
N ASP A 76 9.01 9.70 3.89
CA ASP A 76 9.71 9.17 5.06
C ASP A 76 10.04 7.67 4.93
N GLU A 77 9.41 6.95 4.00
CA GLU A 77 9.73 5.54 3.70
C GLU A 77 10.88 5.40 2.68
N LYS A 78 11.04 6.36 1.77
CA LYS A 78 12.08 6.30 0.75
C LYS A 78 13.48 6.00 1.29
N PRO A 79 13.96 6.58 2.41
CA PRO A 79 15.28 6.27 2.98
C PRO A 79 15.44 4.82 3.47
N LEU A 80 14.34 4.09 3.68
CA LEU A 80 14.34 2.71 4.19
C LEU A 80 14.52 1.68 3.06
N VAL A 81 14.19 2.06 1.82
CA VAL A 81 14.29 1.18 0.64
C VAL A 81 15.72 0.70 0.44
N GLY A 82 15.89 -0.62 0.28
CA GLY A 82 17.19 -1.25 0.08
C GLY A 82 18.08 -1.33 1.34
N THR A 83 17.53 -1.03 2.51
CA THR A 83 18.20 -1.18 3.81
C THR A 83 17.68 -2.43 4.53
N LYS A 84 18.21 -2.72 5.74
CA LYS A 84 17.70 -3.81 6.57
C LYS A 84 16.22 -3.67 6.96
N ALA A 85 15.65 -2.47 6.80
CA ALA A 85 14.24 -2.22 7.06
C ALA A 85 13.32 -2.85 6.01
N ASP A 86 13.83 -3.25 4.83
CA ASP A 86 13.06 -3.96 3.80
C ASP A 86 12.78 -5.44 4.15
N LEU A 87 13.40 -5.95 5.21
CA LEU A 87 13.31 -7.31 5.73
C LEU A 87 13.83 -8.42 4.81
N CYS A 88 14.38 -8.11 3.62
CA CYS A 88 14.89 -9.13 2.70
C CYS A 88 15.89 -10.06 3.39
N ASP A 89 16.87 -9.50 4.11
CA ASP A 89 17.91 -10.30 4.78
C ASP A 89 17.34 -11.14 5.93
N ALA A 90 16.36 -10.60 6.66
CA ALA A 90 15.74 -11.27 7.81
C ALA A 90 14.93 -12.52 7.41
N PHE A 91 14.32 -12.47 6.21
CA PHE A 91 13.48 -13.57 5.69
C PHE A 91 14.15 -14.38 4.58
N GLY A 92 15.41 -14.07 4.22
CA GLY A 92 16.12 -14.74 3.12
C GLY A 92 15.44 -14.51 1.76
N ALA A 93 14.71 -13.40 1.62
CA ALA A 93 14.03 -13.05 0.39
C ALA A 93 14.99 -12.37 -0.60
N PRO A 94 14.81 -12.56 -1.91
CA PRO A 94 15.61 -11.85 -2.90
C PRO A 94 15.29 -10.35 -2.84
N ARG A 95 16.35 -9.51 -2.84
CA ARG A 95 16.17 -8.06 -2.92
C ARG A 95 15.87 -7.67 -4.35
N ILE A 96 14.72 -7.04 -4.55
CA ILE A 96 14.27 -6.54 -5.86
C ILE A 96 14.92 -5.19 -6.12
N THR A 97 15.39 -4.97 -7.36
CA THR A 97 16.02 -3.72 -7.76
C THR A 97 15.03 -2.80 -8.46
N TYR A 98 14.73 -1.68 -7.86
CA TYR A 98 13.86 -0.63 -8.41
C TYR A 98 14.30 0.75 -7.92
N SER A 99 13.81 1.79 -8.58
CA SER A 99 14.03 3.18 -8.17
C SER A 99 12.72 3.84 -7.78
N ILE A 100 12.79 4.80 -6.87
CA ILE A 100 11.64 5.64 -6.52
C ILE A 100 11.65 6.88 -7.41
N ASP A 101 10.66 6.97 -8.30
CA ASP A 101 10.51 8.10 -9.24
C ASP A 101 9.97 9.34 -8.54
N GLU A 102 8.99 9.17 -7.64
CA GLU A 102 8.38 10.27 -6.88
C GLU A 102 8.04 9.86 -5.45
N THR A 103 7.94 10.83 -4.58
CA THR A 103 7.46 10.62 -3.21
C THR A 103 6.18 11.40 -2.95
N PHE A 104 5.46 10.97 -1.91
CA PHE A 104 4.34 11.72 -1.33
C PHE A 104 4.75 12.25 0.04
N ALA A 105 4.57 13.54 0.27
CA ALA A 105 4.54 14.10 1.60
C ALA A 105 3.23 13.75 2.31
N ASP A 106 3.19 13.91 3.64
CA ASP A 106 1.95 13.71 4.39
C ASP A 106 0.85 14.67 3.93
N ASN A 107 -0.36 14.14 3.71
CA ASN A 107 -1.52 14.84 3.13
C ASN A 107 -1.32 15.38 1.70
N GLU A 108 -0.25 15.03 1.02
CA GLU A 108 -0.09 15.39 -0.38
C GLU A 108 -1.07 14.59 -1.26
N SER A 109 -1.70 15.31 -2.20
CA SER A 109 -2.60 14.71 -3.19
C SER A 109 -2.04 14.86 -4.60
N LYS A 110 -2.16 13.80 -5.40
CA LYS A 110 -1.81 13.78 -6.83
C LYS A 110 -2.96 13.18 -7.63
N THR A 111 -3.11 13.60 -8.88
CA THR A 111 -4.06 12.95 -9.80
C THR A 111 -3.31 11.90 -10.63
N LEU A 112 -3.65 10.63 -10.43
CA LEU A 112 -3.06 9.49 -11.14
C LEU A 112 -4.19 8.71 -11.85
N CYS A 113 -4.07 8.47 -13.13
CA CYS A 113 -5.10 7.78 -13.95
C CYS A 113 -6.52 8.34 -13.77
N GLY A 114 -6.65 9.65 -13.48
CA GLY A 114 -7.94 10.30 -13.25
C GLY A 114 -8.53 10.08 -11.84
N PHE A 115 -7.80 9.47 -10.91
CA PHE A 115 -8.14 9.37 -9.49
C PHE A 115 -7.38 10.42 -8.69
N THR A 116 -7.98 10.94 -7.63
CA THR A 116 -7.24 11.70 -6.62
C THR A 116 -6.66 10.72 -5.60
N VAL A 117 -5.34 10.71 -5.49
CA VAL A 117 -4.57 9.87 -4.55
C VAL A 117 -3.98 10.78 -3.50
N THR A 118 -4.36 10.60 -2.24
CA THR A 118 -3.80 11.32 -1.10
C THR A 118 -3.03 10.36 -0.21
N ALA A 119 -1.77 10.66 0.10
CA ALA A 119 -1.00 9.88 1.05
C ALA A 119 -1.22 10.39 2.47
N LEU A 120 -1.54 9.49 3.38
CA LEU A 120 -1.65 9.74 4.81
C LEU A 120 -0.47 9.03 5.48
N HIS A 121 0.48 9.77 6.06
CA HIS A 121 1.57 9.19 6.82
C HIS A 121 1.01 8.47 8.05
N THR A 122 1.26 7.17 8.14
CA THR A 122 0.74 6.27 9.17
C THR A 122 1.87 5.39 9.71
N ALA A 123 2.87 6.04 10.32
CA ALA A 123 4.00 5.37 10.95
C ALA A 123 3.53 4.37 12.01
N GLY A 124 4.31 3.31 12.20
CA GLY A 124 4.06 2.31 13.22
C GLY A 124 4.46 0.91 12.83
N HIS A 125 4.08 0.43 11.66
CA HIS A 125 4.61 -0.81 11.07
C HIS A 125 6.03 -0.60 10.55
N THR A 126 6.21 0.47 9.76
CA THR A 126 7.52 1.10 9.51
C THR A 126 7.45 2.57 9.89
N ALA A 127 8.61 3.24 9.98
CA ALA A 127 8.66 4.66 10.32
C ALA A 127 8.04 5.56 9.23
N GLY A 128 8.01 5.11 7.99
CA GLY A 128 7.53 5.89 6.84
C GLY A 128 6.29 5.32 6.17
N SER A 129 5.63 4.30 6.74
CA SER A 129 4.41 3.71 6.19
C SER A 129 3.35 4.76 5.88
N VAL A 130 2.65 4.59 4.75
CA VAL A 130 1.54 5.44 4.34
C VAL A 130 0.30 4.62 4.04
N CYS A 131 -0.88 5.18 4.37
CA CYS A 131 -2.14 4.76 3.79
C CYS A 131 -2.46 5.65 2.59
N TYR A 132 -3.04 5.08 1.53
CA TYR A 132 -3.51 5.84 0.39
C TYR A 132 -5.03 5.98 0.42
N LEU A 133 -5.49 7.22 0.54
CA LEU A 133 -6.89 7.60 0.34
C LEU A 133 -7.11 7.88 -1.14
N ILE A 134 -7.92 7.06 -1.79
CA ILE A 134 -8.26 7.21 -3.20
C ILE A 134 -9.68 7.75 -3.33
N GLU A 135 -9.83 8.84 -4.08
CA GLU A 135 -11.13 9.43 -4.38
C GLU A 135 -11.43 9.38 -5.88
N ASP A 136 -12.62 8.89 -6.21
CA ASP A 136 -13.15 8.82 -7.55
C ASP A 136 -14.66 9.12 -7.59
N GLU A 137 -15.05 10.19 -8.28
CA GLU A 137 -16.45 10.60 -8.45
C GLU A 137 -17.22 10.70 -7.12
N GLY A 138 -16.53 11.24 -6.09
CA GLY A 138 -17.09 11.43 -4.74
C GLY A 138 -17.12 10.15 -3.87
N LYS A 139 -16.67 9.02 -4.38
CA LYS A 139 -16.47 7.79 -3.58
C LYS A 139 -15.04 7.72 -3.09
N LYS A 140 -14.87 7.28 -1.84
CA LYS A 140 -13.57 7.17 -1.19
C LYS A 140 -13.25 5.74 -0.81
N TYR A 141 -11.98 5.38 -0.89
CA TYR A 141 -11.44 4.06 -0.62
C TYR A 141 -10.10 4.22 0.08
N LEU A 142 -9.87 3.46 1.16
CA LEU A 142 -8.63 3.52 1.93
C LEU A 142 -7.82 2.25 1.74
N PHE A 143 -6.58 2.40 1.29
CA PHE A 143 -5.60 1.31 1.16
C PHE A 143 -4.58 1.48 2.28
N THR A 144 -4.56 0.54 3.21
CA THR A 144 -3.87 0.70 4.50
C THR A 144 -2.52 0.01 4.59
N GLY A 145 -2.14 -0.78 3.55
CA GLY A 145 -0.94 -1.61 3.69
C GLY A 145 -0.98 -2.38 4.99
N ASP A 146 0.08 -2.30 5.75
CA ASP A 146 0.22 -2.99 7.03
C ASP A 146 -0.03 -2.08 8.26
N THR A 147 -0.86 -1.05 8.09
CA THR A 147 -1.29 -0.21 9.22
C THR A 147 -2.53 -0.80 9.90
N LEU A 148 -3.61 -1.01 9.15
CA LEU A 148 -4.91 -1.47 9.67
C LEU A 148 -5.40 -2.67 8.89
N PHE A 149 -5.76 -3.76 9.59
CA PHE A 149 -6.35 -4.98 9.05
C PHE A 149 -7.77 -5.19 9.58
N ALA A 150 -8.49 -6.14 9.02
CA ALA A 150 -9.78 -6.55 9.54
C ALA A 150 -9.63 -7.19 10.94
N GLY A 151 -10.03 -6.46 11.99
CA GLY A 151 -9.99 -6.89 13.38
C GLY A 151 -8.60 -6.88 14.03
N THR A 152 -7.55 -6.40 13.36
CA THR A 152 -6.18 -6.35 13.89
C THR A 152 -5.35 -5.26 13.21
N ILE A 153 -4.04 -5.23 13.45
CA ILE A 153 -3.09 -4.26 12.90
C ILE A 153 -1.80 -4.96 12.44
N GLY A 154 -1.01 -4.27 11.63
CA GLY A 154 0.35 -4.69 11.33
C GLY A 154 1.23 -4.72 12.57
N ARG A 155 2.18 -5.64 12.62
CA ARG A 155 3.12 -5.76 13.73
C ARG A 155 4.06 -4.55 13.78
N THR A 156 4.55 -4.25 14.98
CA THR A 156 5.35 -3.05 15.27
C THR A 156 6.72 -3.38 15.89
N ASP A 157 7.14 -4.62 15.84
CA ASP A 157 8.37 -5.15 16.44
C ASP A 157 9.50 -5.40 15.43
N PHE A 158 9.28 -5.09 14.15
CA PHE A 158 10.32 -5.08 13.12
C PHE A 158 11.18 -3.81 13.17
N PRO A 159 12.35 -3.80 12.49
CA PRO A 159 13.15 -2.58 12.36
C PRO A 159 12.30 -1.39 11.92
N THR A 160 12.44 -0.25 12.63
CA THR A 160 11.66 0.98 12.48
C THR A 160 10.19 0.93 12.93
N GLY A 161 9.70 -0.23 13.40
CA GLY A 161 8.36 -0.34 13.99
C GLY A 161 8.25 0.37 15.34
N ASP A 162 7.08 0.96 15.63
CA ASP A 162 6.77 1.65 16.90
C ASP A 162 5.28 1.59 17.21
N MET A 163 4.92 0.95 18.35
CA MET A 163 3.53 0.82 18.75
C MET A 163 2.88 2.17 19.14
N ASN A 164 3.65 3.15 19.64
CA ASN A 164 3.07 4.44 19.97
C ASN A 164 2.75 5.24 18.71
N ALA A 165 3.63 5.18 17.70
CA ALA A 165 3.37 5.74 16.39
C ALA A 165 2.14 5.05 15.74
N MET A 166 2.03 3.71 15.84
CA MET A 166 0.87 2.96 15.35
C MET A 166 -0.43 3.45 15.98
N ARG A 167 -0.47 3.62 17.31
CA ARG A 167 -1.66 4.15 17.99
C ARG A 167 -2.07 5.53 17.49
N GLN A 168 -1.09 6.42 17.25
CA GLN A 168 -1.36 7.75 16.68
C GLN A 168 -1.92 7.66 15.26
N SER A 169 -1.39 6.75 14.45
CA SER A 169 -1.86 6.48 13.11
C SER A 169 -3.28 5.96 13.10
N LEU A 170 -3.61 4.99 13.95
CA LEU A 170 -4.97 4.46 14.10
C LEU A 170 -5.96 5.53 14.57
N ALA A 171 -5.56 6.34 15.57
CA ALA A 171 -6.39 7.47 16.04
C ALA A 171 -6.62 8.52 14.94
N ARG A 172 -5.66 8.71 14.03
CA ARG A 172 -5.83 9.54 12.83
C ARG A 172 -6.85 8.94 11.87
N LEU A 173 -6.72 7.65 11.54
CA LEU A 173 -7.64 6.95 10.64
C LEU A 173 -9.06 6.92 11.20
N ALA A 174 -9.22 6.74 12.52
CA ALA A 174 -10.51 6.71 13.19
C ALA A 174 -11.33 8.01 13.04
N ARG A 175 -10.68 9.14 12.70
CA ARG A 175 -11.35 10.44 12.48
C ARG A 175 -11.87 10.63 11.06
N LEU A 176 -11.50 9.76 10.12
CA LEU A 176 -12.00 9.83 8.75
C LEU A 176 -13.46 9.39 8.70
N GLU A 177 -14.19 9.82 7.68
CA GLU A 177 -15.52 9.28 7.39
C GLU A 177 -15.48 7.77 7.09
N ASP A 178 -16.64 7.11 7.14
CA ASP A 178 -16.69 5.68 6.80
C ASP A 178 -16.42 5.45 5.31
N MET A 179 -15.62 4.44 5.05
CA MET A 179 -15.30 4.00 3.69
C MET A 179 -14.75 2.57 3.70
N PRO A 180 -14.78 1.87 2.56
CA PRO A 180 -14.10 0.58 2.41
C PRO A 180 -12.59 0.69 2.69
N VAL A 181 -12.06 -0.30 3.41
CA VAL A 181 -10.64 -0.45 3.76
C VAL A 181 -10.09 -1.69 3.09
N TYR A 182 -8.98 -1.51 2.39
CA TYR A 182 -8.24 -2.54 1.66
C TYR A 182 -6.85 -2.67 2.27
N ALA A 183 -6.62 -3.77 2.96
CA ALA A 183 -5.39 -4.01 3.72
C ALA A 183 -4.34 -4.80 2.93
N GLY A 184 -3.07 -4.68 3.33
CA GLY A 184 -1.97 -5.46 2.77
C GLY A 184 -2.14 -6.96 3.01
N HIS A 185 -2.70 -7.32 4.14
CA HIS A 185 -3.06 -8.70 4.47
C HIS A 185 -4.52 -8.77 4.90
N GLU A 186 -5.05 -9.99 5.04
CA GLU A 186 -6.44 -10.26 5.43
C GLU A 186 -7.48 -9.80 4.39
N ASP A 187 -8.74 -9.83 4.77
CA ASP A 187 -9.85 -9.40 3.93
C ASP A 187 -10.12 -7.89 4.02
N ALA A 188 -10.89 -7.38 3.07
CA ALA A 188 -11.37 -6.02 3.11
C ALA A 188 -12.39 -5.81 4.24
N THR A 189 -12.44 -4.58 4.76
CA THR A 189 -13.35 -4.18 5.85
C THR A 189 -13.87 -2.76 5.60
N THR A 190 -14.42 -2.09 6.63
CA THR A 190 -14.78 -0.67 6.60
C THR A 190 -14.24 0.03 7.85
N LEU A 191 -14.00 1.33 7.75
CA LEU A 191 -13.54 2.10 8.92
C LEU A 191 -14.55 2.10 10.06
N GLU A 192 -15.86 2.09 9.76
CA GLU A 192 -16.90 2.02 10.79
C GLU A 192 -16.81 0.70 11.57
N ARG A 193 -16.66 -0.42 10.85
CA ARG A 193 -16.50 -1.72 11.48
C ARG A 193 -15.26 -1.76 12.36
N GLU A 194 -14.13 -1.30 11.84
CA GLU A 194 -12.87 -1.33 12.60
C GLU A 194 -12.93 -0.43 13.84
N ARG A 195 -13.55 0.75 13.77
CA ARG A 195 -13.78 1.60 14.95
C ARG A 195 -14.61 0.93 16.04
N ASN A 196 -15.54 0.05 15.66
CA ASN A 196 -16.45 -0.58 16.59
C ASN A 196 -15.96 -1.94 17.12
N GLU A 197 -15.15 -2.66 16.35
CA GLU A 197 -14.82 -4.06 16.62
C GLU A 197 -13.31 -4.32 16.79
N ASN A 198 -12.44 -3.45 16.25
CA ASN A 198 -10.99 -3.65 16.30
C ASN A 198 -10.43 -3.19 17.66
N PRO A 199 -9.85 -4.09 18.48
CA PRO A 199 -9.37 -3.75 19.82
C PRO A 199 -8.19 -2.77 19.84
N PHE A 200 -7.59 -2.46 18.71
CA PHE A 200 -6.49 -1.50 18.59
C PHE A 200 -6.96 -0.09 18.21
N MET A 201 -8.23 0.09 17.86
CA MET A 201 -8.80 1.40 17.47
C MET A 201 -9.62 2.07 18.60
N GLU A 202 -9.57 1.51 19.82
CA GLU A 202 -10.20 2.08 21.01
C GLU A 202 -9.54 3.39 21.48
#